data_821af823ae6f7a4b07c0c250d8fecb39
#
_entry.id   821af823ae6f7a4b07c0c250d8fecb39
#
_cell.length_a   1.000
_cell.length_b   1.000
_cell.length_c   1.000
_cell.angle_alpha   90.00
_cell.angle_beta   90.00
_cell.angle_gamma   90.00
#
_symmetry.space_group_name_H-M   'P 1'
#
loop_
_entity.id
_entity.type
_entity.pdbx_description
1 polymer ?
#
loop_
_entity_poly.entity_id
_entity_poly.type
_entity_poly.pdbx_seq_one_letter_code
_entity_poly.pdbx_strand_id
1 'polypeptide(L)'
;AYPQARWLAQASLLESGGRPVTRRVEQAIWPADMLPGIRPQFAAKAVYDYRTDTTVNQPIVDENSNAAFDIVYADAQGEKKAVSGLQVRLIRERRDYYWNWSEGEGWQSQFDQKDLVEGEQTLDLKADETGKVSFPVEWGAYRLEVKAPNDAVSSVRFWAGYSWQDNSDGSGAVRPDRVTLKLDKPSYRPGDTMKLHVAAPAAGKGYAMVESSEGPLWWQEIDVPADGLDISIPIDKTWNRHDLYLSALVVRPGDKSRSATPK
;
A
#
# COMPACT_ATOMS: atom_id res chain seq x y z
N ALA A 1 8.39 15.26 2.01
CA ALA A 1 9.56 14.72 2.73
C ALA A 1 10.80 14.95 1.88
N TYR A 2 11.85 15.50 2.46
CA TYR A 2 13.16 15.58 1.80
C TYR A 2 13.88 14.26 2.07
N PRO A 3 14.62 13.69 1.12
CA PRO A 3 15.37 12.46 1.33
C PRO A 3 16.61 12.77 2.19
N GLN A 4 16.40 12.91 3.47
CA GLN A 4 17.50 13.07 4.42
C GLN A 4 18.03 11.67 4.76
N ALA A 5 19.27 11.40 4.43
CA ALA A 5 20.00 10.30 5.04
C ALA A 5 20.33 10.68 6.49
N ARG A 6 20.06 9.78 7.43
CA ARG A 6 20.51 9.93 8.82
C ARG A 6 21.78 9.13 9.02
N TRP A 7 22.83 9.81 9.40
CA TRP A 7 24.05 9.16 9.83
C TRP A 7 23.97 8.89 11.34
N LEU A 8 24.18 7.66 11.71
CA LEU A 8 24.17 7.22 13.10
C LEU A 8 25.56 6.69 13.44
N ALA A 9 26.24 7.35 14.38
CA ALA A 9 27.43 6.82 14.99
C ALA A 9 27.13 6.41 16.44
N GLN A 10 27.44 5.17 16.78
CA GLN A 10 27.29 4.63 18.13
C GLN A 10 28.64 4.09 18.61
N ALA A 11 29.08 4.53 19.78
CA ALA A 11 30.25 4.01 20.45
C ALA A 11 29.86 3.47 21.82
N SER A 12 30.33 2.29 22.16
CA SER A 12 30.11 1.66 23.48
C SER A 12 31.45 1.41 24.13
N LEU A 13 31.64 1.89 25.35
CA LEU A 13 32.77 1.59 26.20
C LEU A 13 32.31 0.56 27.24
N LEU A 14 33.04 -0.54 27.33
CA LEU A 14 32.81 -1.56 28.36
C LEU A 14 33.77 -1.28 29.54
N GLU A 15 33.18 -1.03 30.69
CA GLU A 15 33.93 -0.97 31.94
C GLU A 15 34.31 -2.39 32.43
N SER A 16 35.32 -2.50 33.25
CA SER A 16 35.82 -3.76 33.78
C SER A 16 34.78 -4.56 34.64
N GLY A 17 33.62 -3.99 34.92
CA GLY A 17 32.45 -4.60 35.53
C GLY A 17 31.34 -5.04 34.57
N GLY A 18 31.56 -4.96 33.25
CA GLY A 18 30.61 -5.44 32.24
C GLY A 18 29.43 -4.52 31.94
N ARG A 19 29.38 -3.30 32.50
CA ARG A 19 28.32 -2.32 32.19
C ARG A 19 28.72 -1.45 30.99
N PRO A 20 27.98 -1.52 29.85
CA PRO A 20 28.30 -0.68 28.70
C PRO A 20 27.84 0.76 28.93
N VAL A 21 28.71 1.72 28.67
CA VAL A 21 28.35 3.11 28.50
C VAL A 21 28.29 3.40 27.00
N THR A 22 27.08 3.64 26.50
CA THR A 22 26.85 3.87 25.07
C THR A 22 26.58 5.34 24.81
N ARG A 23 27.24 5.91 23.80
CA ARG A 23 26.97 7.23 23.23
C ARG A 23 26.53 7.09 21.80
N ARG A 24 25.50 7.83 21.44
CA ARG A 24 24.91 7.87 20.10
C ARG A 24 24.87 9.29 19.59
N VAL A 25 25.31 9.50 18.36
CA VAL A 25 25.23 10.78 17.65
C VAL A 25 24.48 10.54 16.35
N GLU A 26 23.47 11.35 16.11
CA GLU A 26 22.70 11.34 14.86
C GLU A 26 22.93 12.64 14.11
N GLN A 27 23.19 12.54 12.82
CA GLN A 27 23.37 13.68 11.92
C GLN A 27 22.54 13.48 10.65
N ALA A 28 21.76 14.49 10.26
CA ALA A 28 21.13 14.52 8.95
C ALA A 28 22.19 14.87 7.89
N ILE A 29 22.20 14.08 6.81
CA ILE A 29 23.08 14.32 5.66
C ILE A 29 22.21 14.58 4.44
N TRP A 30 22.54 15.61 3.70
CA TRP A 30 21.96 15.89 2.40
C TRP A 30 22.82 15.19 1.33
N PRO A 31 22.25 14.26 0.54
CA PRO A 31 23.02 13.50 -0.43
C PRO A 31 23.41 14.30 -1.68
N ALA A 32 22.84 15.47 -1.87
CA ALA A 32 23.18 16.42 -2.94
C ALA A 32 22.96 17.85 -2.48
N ASP A 33 23.59 18.81 -3.16
CA ASP A 33 23.44 20.26 -2.84
C ASP A 33 21.99 20.72 -2.97
N MET A 34 21.25 20.13 -3.90
CA MET A 34 19.85 20.43 -4.15
C MET A 34 19.04 19.16 -4.31
N LEU A 35 17.85 19.13 -3.74
CA LEU A 35 16.93 17.98 -3.72
C LEU A 35 15.52 18.38 -4.09
N PRO A 36 14.79 17.52 -4.82
CA PRO A 36 13.36 17.68 -4.96
C PRO A 36 12.65 17.36 -3.64
N GLY A 37 11.72 18.20 -3.23
CA GLY A 37 10.85 17.99 -2.08
C GLY A 37 9.43 17.65 -2.55
N ILE A 38 8.79 16.69 -1.90
CA ILE A 38 7.44 16.23 -2.22
C ILE A 38 6.54 16.37 -1.00
N ARG A 39 5.37 16.98 -1.18
CA ARG A 39 4.34 17.09 -0.15
C ARG A 39 3.00 16.60 -0.70
N PRO A 40 2.45 15.47 -0.20
CA PRO A 40 1.08 15.07 -0.51
C PRO A 40 0.09 16.14 -0.06
N GLN A 41 -0.96 16.39 -0.86
CA GLN A 41 -2.06 17.31 -0.55
C GLN A 41 -3.23 16.60 0.16
N PHE A 42 -3.04 15.36 0.56
CA PHE A 42 -4.01 14.56 1.31
C PHE A 42 -3.45 14.16 2.67
N ALA A 43 -4.36 13.88 3.61
CA ALA A 43 -3.99 13.64 5.00
C ALA A 43 -3.27 12.29 5.19
N ALA A 44 -2.30 12.28 6.10
CA ALA A 44 -1.80 11.03 6.63
C ALA A 44 -2.76 10.52 7.71
N LYS A 45 -3.06 9.22 7.66
CA LYS A 45 -3.83 8.51 8.68
C LYS A 45 -2.88 7.67 9.54
N ALA A 46 -3.17 7.56 10.81
CA ALA A 46 -2.47 6.67 11.71
C ALA A 46 -2.81 5.22 11.36
N VAL A 47 -1.82 4.46 10.92
CA VAL A 47 -1.95 3.03 10.58
C VAL A 47 -1.02 2.25 11.49
N TYR A 48 -1.54 1.21 12.12
CA TYR A 48 -0.75 0.35 12.98
C TYR A 48 0.05 -0.65 12.13
N ASP A 49 1.36 -0.64 12.27
CA ASP A 49 2.26 -1.60 11.61
C ASP A 49 2.59 -2.74 12.58
N TYR A 50 1.95 -3.88 12.39
CA TYR A 50 2.12 -5.07 13.24
C TYR A 50 3.53 -5.68 13.19
N ARG A 51 4.32 -5.39 12.15
CA ARG A 51 5.69 -5.90 12.04
C ARG A 51 6.66 -5.16 12.93
N THR A 52 6.41 -3.88 13.14
CA THR A 52 7.26 -3.01 13.97
C THR A 52 6.63 -2.70 15.32
N ASP A 53 5.40 -3.19 15.56
CA ASP A 53 4.59 -2.90 16.76
C ASP A 53 4.46 -1.38 17.02
N THR A 54 4.31 -0.62 15.93
CA THR A 54 4.25 0.85 16.00
C THR A 54 3.12 1.40 15.15
N THR A 55 2.61 2.57 15.54
CA THR A 55 1.69 3.34 14.70
C THR A 55 2.49 4.27 13.80
N VAL A 56 2.32 4.15 12.49
CA VAL A 56 2.95 5.01 11.48
C VAL A 56 1.90 5.90 10.83
N ASN A 57 2.27 7.14 10.54
CA ASN A 57 1.43 8.04 9.75
C ASN A 57 1.67 7.78 8.27
N GLN A 58 0.69 7.17 7.60
CA GLN A 58 0.75 6.87 6.18
C GLN A 58 -0.15 7.83 5.40
N PRO A 59 0.35 8.51 4.35
CA PRO A 59 -0.50 9.27 3.45
C PRO A 59 -1.51 8.35 2.75
N ILE A 60 -2.79 8.70 2.83
CA ILE A 60 -3.88 7.91 2.24
C ILE A 60 -4.80 8.85 1.48
N VAL A 61 -5.07 8.49 0.23
CA VAL A 61 -6.04 9.16 -0.65
C VAL A 61 -7.19 8.20 -0.97
N ASP A 62 -8.34 8.72 -1.33
CA ASP A 62 -9.47 7.87 -1.73
C ASP A 62 -9.18 7.18 -3.08
N GLU A 63 -9.65 5.95 -3.24
CA GLU A 63 -9.58 5.24 -4.52
C GLU A 63 -10.45 5.91 -5.58
N ASN A 64 -10.13 5.72 -6.86
CA ASN A 64 -10.83 6.34 -8.00
C ASN A 64 -10.89 7.88 -7.89
N SER A 65 -9.84 8.47 -7.33
CA SER A 65 -9.68 9.90 -7.17
C SER A 65 -8.36 10.39 -7.79
N ASN A 66 -8.02 11.64 -7.56
CA ASN A 66 -6.75 12.21 -7.99
C ASN A 66 -5.82 12.43 -6.79
N ALA A 67 -4.65 11.81 -6.82
CA ALA A 67 -3.59 12.06 -5.86
C ALA A 67 -2.80 13.32 -6.26
N ALA A 68 -2.94 14.38 -5.48
CA ALA A 68 -2.29 15.67 -5.74
C ALA A 68 -1.08 15.89 -4.83
N PHE A 69 -0.03 16.51 -5.39
CA PHE A 69 1.23 16.76 -4.70
C PHE A 69 1.77 18.15 -5.02
N ASP A 70 2.39 18.76 -4.02
CA ASP A 70 3.27 19.90 -4.21
C ASP A 70 4.70 19.42 -4.37
N ILE A 71 5.43 20.01 -5.32
CA ILE A 71 6.82 19.71 -5.63
C ILE A 71 7.62 21.00 -5.55
N VAL A 72 8.76 20.94 -4.86
CA VAL A 72 9.73 22.01 -4.79
C VAL A 72 11.12 21.46 -5.12
N TYR A 73 12.03 22.33 -5.57
CA TYR A 73 13.44 22.01 -5.69
C TYR A 73 14.21 22.97 -4.78
N ALA A 74 14.94 22.46 -3.79
CA ALA A 74 15.50 23.30 -2.75
C ALA A 74 16.89 22.83 -2.29
N ASP A 75 17.67 23.78 -1.76
CA ASP A 75 18.95 23.51 -1.11
C ASP A 75 18.79 23.09 0.36
N ALA A 76 19.91 22.82 1.03
CA ALA A 76 19.94 22.39 2.43
C ALA A 76 19.45 23.46 3.42
N GLN A 77 19.40 24.71 3.02
CA GLN A 77 18.86 25.82 3.79
C GLN A 77 17.34 25.95 3.64
N GLY A 78 16.76 25.19 2.71
CA GLY A 78 15.33 25.23 2.39
C GLY A 78 14.95 26.30 1.39
N GLU A 79 15.92 26.98 0.77
CA GLU A 79 15.66 27.95 -0.28
C GLU A 79 15.29 27.25 -1.57
N LYS A 80 14.16 27.65 -2.15
CA LYS A 80 13.69 27.11 -3.43
C LYS A 80 14.50 27.65 -4.58
N LYS A 81 14.92 26.79 -5.47
CA LYS A 81 15.73 27.10 -6.64
C LYS A 81 14.99 26.75 -7.92
N ALA A 82 15.33 27.45 -9.00
CA ALA A 82 14.82 27.12 -10.33
C ALA A 82 15.41 25.80 -10.81
N VAL A 83 14.61 25.04 -11.54
CA VAL A 83 15.04 23.79 -12.18
C VAL A 83 14.18 23.51 -13.41
N SER A 84 14.79 22.98 -14.46
CA SER A 84 14.07 22.49 -15.63
C SER A 84 14.27 20.98 -15.78
N GLY A 85 13.21 20.27 -16.20
CA GLY A 85 13.30 18.85 -16.48
C GLY A 85 13.21 17.92 -15.27
N LEU A 86 12.50 18.31 -14.20
CA LEU A 86 12.14 17.37 -13.14
C LEU A 86 11.27 16.27 -13.73
N GLN A 87 11.70 15.03 -13.63
CA GLN A 87 10.92 13.86 -14.05
C GLN A 87 10.07 13.38 -12.88
N VAL A 88 8.76 13.45 -13.01
CA VAL A 88 7.80 13.03 -12.00
C VAL A 88 7.12 11.75 -12.48
N ARG A 89 7.18 10.69 -11.68
CA ARG A 89 6.63 9.38 -12.00
C ARG A 89 5.68 8.92 -10.90
N LEU A 90 4.48 8.50 -11.29
CA LEU A 90 3.61 7.72 -10.44
C LEU A 90 3.87 6.25 -10.69
N ILE A 91 4.26 5.53 -9.65
CA ILE A 91 4.60 4.11 -9.71
C ILE A 91 3.62 3.35 -8.80
N ARG A 92 2.91 2.38 -9.36
CA ARG A 92 2.10 1.44 -8.59
C ARG A 92 2.98 0.28 -8.14
N GLU A 93 3.07 0.08 -6.83
CA GLU A 93 3.84 -1.01 -6.23
C GLU A 93 2.92 -2.23 -6.05
N ARG A 94 2.90 -3.12 -7.05
CA ARG A 94 2.09 -4.33 -7.02
C ARG A 94 2.86 -5.48 -6.42
N ARG A 95 2.22 -6.27 -5.56
CA ARG A 95 2.78 -7.46 -4.96
C ARG A 95 1.95 -8.66 -5.33
N ASP A 96 2.60 -9.63 -5.99
CA ASP A 96 2.01 -10.93 -6.32
C ASP A 96 2.49 -11.94 -5.28
N TYR A 97 1.59 -12.42 -4.42
CA TYR A 97 1.92 -13.35 -3.35
C TYR A 97 1.79 -14.79 -3.81
N TYR A 98 2.72 -15.66 -3.32
CA TYR A 98 2.70 -17.10 -3.58
C TYR A 98 3.25 -17.88 -2.38
N TRP A 99 2.90 -19.16 -2.30
CA TRP A 99 3.50 -20.07 -1.35
C TRP A 99 4.73 -20.72 -1.95
N ASN A 100 5.82 -20.75 -1.17
CA ASN A 100 7.02 -21.51 -1.48
C ASN A 100 7.26 -22.52 -0.37
N TRP A 101 7.64 -23.73 -0.73
CA TRP A 101 8.02 -24.76 0.21
C TRP A 101 9.52 -24.98 0.18
N SER A 102 10.16 -25.04 1.36
CA SER A 102 11.57 -25.36 1.51
C SER A 102 11.77 -26.45 2.57
N GLU A 103 12.76 -27.32 2.34
CA GLU A 103 13.13 -28.34 3.31
C GLU A 103 13.77 -27.68 4.55
N GLY A 104 13.13 -27.86 5.71
CA GLY A 104 13.54 -27.25 6.99
C GLY A 104 12.68 -26.09 7.47
N GLU A 105 12.06 -25.31 6.57
CA GLU A 105 11.21 -24.15 6.95
C GLU A 105 9.71 -24.38 6.63
N GLY A 106 9.41 -25.42 5.82
CA GLY A 106 8.04 -25.73 5.41
C GLY A 106 7.47 -24.73 4.39
N TRP A 107 6.16 -24.53 4.45
CA TRP A 107 5.46 -23.58 3.59
C TRP A 107 5.63 -22.14 4.10
N GLN A 108 6.20 -21.28 3.24
CA GLN A 108 6.35 -19.86 3.51
C GLN A 108 5.64 -19.01 2.45
N SER A 109 5.03 -17.92 2.89
CA SER A 109 4.52 -16.92 1.96
C SER A 109 5.65 -16.04 1.45
N GLN A 110 5.74 -15.91 0.13
CA GLN A 110 6.65 -15.00 -0.56
C GLN A 110 5.86 -14.10 -1.49
N PHE A 111 6.48 -13.02 -1.94
CA PHE A 111 5.88 -12.15 -2.94
C PHE A 111 6.93 -11.65 -3.94
N ASP A 112 6.48 -11.46 -5.18
CA ASP A 112 7.20 -10.70 -6.18
C ASP A 112 6.66 -9.28 -6.20
N GLN A 113 7.53 -8.29 -6.09
CA GLN A 113 7.15 -6.91 -6.26
C GLN A 113 7.36 -6.48 -7.71
N LYS A 114 6.35 -5.86 -8.31
CA LYS A 114 6.40 -5.26 -9.63
C LYS A 114 6.08 -3.77 -9.51
N ASP A 115 6.98 -2.96 -10.04
CA ASP A 115 6.82 -1.52 -10.12
C ASP A 115 6.25 -1.18 -11.51
N LEU A 116 5.01 -0.70 -11.55
CA LEU A 116 4.31 -0.32 -12.78
C LEU A 116 4.23 1.20 -12.85
N VAL A 117 4.81 1.80 -13.90
CA VAL A 117 4.71 3.25 -14.13
C VAL A 117 3.33 3.54 -14.72
N GLU A 118 2.47 4.21 -13.97
CA GLU A 118 1.10 4.56 -14.38
C GLU A 118 0.96 6.02 -14.84
N GLY A 119 1.94 6.87 -14.52
CA GLY A 119 1.94 8.25 -14.96
C GLY A 119 3.33 8.86 -14.96
N GLU A 120 3.60 9.71 -15.95
CA GLU A 120 4.83 10.47 -16.05
C GLU A 120 4.53 11.92 -16.46
N GLN A 121 5.23 12.86 -15.84
CA GLN A 121 5.19 14.29 -16.18
C GLN A 121 6.58 14.89 -16.06
N THR A 122 6.88 15.86 -16.91
CA THR A 122 8.06 16.71 -16.76
C THR A 122 7.61 18.06 -16.21
N LEU A 123 8.34 18.57 -15.23
CA LEU A 123 8.00 19.81 -14.53
C LEU A 123 9.20 20.74 -14.51
N ASP A 124 8.96 22.00 -14.92
CA ASP A 124 9.91 23.11 -14.78
C ASP A 124 9.44 24.03 -13.69
N LEU A 125 10.35 24.43 -12.81
CA LEU A 125 10.07 25.33 -11.70
C LEU A 125 10.96 26.57 -11.78
N LYS A 126 10.37 27.73 -11.57
CA LYS A 126 11.11 28.99 -11.32
C LYS A 126 11.63 29.03 -9.89
N ALA A 127 12.53 29.95 -9.61
CA ALA A 127 12.93 30.25 -8.24
C ALA A 127 11.67 30.62 -7.41
N ASP A 128 11.60 30.14 -6.16
CA ASP A 128 10.49 30.32 -5.22
C ASP A 128 9.14 29.68 -5.64
N GLU A 129 9.07 29.00 -6.77
CA GLU A 129 7.87 28.34 -7.24
C GLU A 129 7.63 27.01 -6.52
N THR A 130 6.35 26.68 -6.35
CA THR A 130 5.88 25.35 -5.95
C THR A 130 5.08 24.77 -7.09
N GLY A 131 5.58 23.72 -7.70
CA GLY A 131 4.89 22.97 -8.73
C GLY A 131 3.78 22.12 -8.15
N LYS A 132 2.76 21.88 -8.97
CA LYS A 132 1.63 21.02 -8.60
C LYS A 132 1.47 19.95 -9.65
N VAL A 133 1.38 18.70 -9.19
CA VAL A 133 1.09 17.56 -10.06
C VAL A 133 -0.09 16.77 -9.47
N SER A 134 -0.84 16.14 -10.34
CA SER A 134 -1.98 15.32 -9.94
C SER A 134 -2.12 14.14 -10.88
N PHE A 135 -2.33 12.96 -10.32
CA PHE A 135 -2.48 11.72 -11.06
C PHE A 135 -3.74 10.98 -10.61
N PRO A 136 -4.50 10.41 -11.55
CA PRO A 136 -5.59 9.51 -11.22
C PRO A 136 -5.01 8.25 -10.56
N VAL A 137 -5.68 7.77 -9.51
CA VAL A 137 -5.29 6.58 -8.79
C VAL A 137 -6.48 5.67 -8.57
N GLU A 138 -6.26 4.38 -8.74
CA GLU A 138 -7.16 3.30 -8.35
C GLU A 138 -6.74 2.76 -6.98
N TRP A 139 -7.42 1.73 -6.50
CA TRP A 139 -7.03 1.07 -5.28
C TRP A 139 -5.61 0.47 -5.37
N GLY A 140 -4.77 0.72 -4.36
CA GLY A 140 -3.45 0.09 -4.26
C GLY A 140 -2.37 0.92 -3.57
N ALA A 141 -1.17 0.33 -3.54
CA ALA A 141 0.04 0.96 -3.02
C ALA A 141 0.75 1.72 -4.14
N TYR A 142 1.14 2.95 -3.85
CA TYR A 142 1.78 3.83 -4.81
C TYR A 142 3.04 4.47 -4.24
N ARG A 143 3.94 4.84 -5.15
CA ARG A 143 5.09 5.68 -4.90
C ARG A 143 5.13 6.80 -5.93
N LEU A 144 5.09 8.06 -5.48
CA LEU A 144 5.49 9.17 -6.32
C LEU A 144 7.00 9.32 -6.24
N GLU A 145 7.66 9.37 -7.37
CA GLU A 145 9.09 9.57 -7.51
C GLU A 145 9.36 10.84 -8.31
N VAL A 146 10.28 11.68 -7.84
CA VAL A 146 10.73 12.87 -8.53
C VAL A 146 12.24 12.79 -8.69
N LYS A 147 12.69 12.72 -9.94
CA LYS A 147 14.10 12.72 -10.31
C LYS A 147 14.50 14.08 -10.87
N ALA A 148 15.55 14.66 -10.31
CA ALA A 148 16.13 15.93 -10.76
C ALA A 148 17.24 15.70 -11.79
N PRO A 149 17.62 16.74 -12.59
CA PRO A 149 18.71 16.64 -13.58
C PRO A 149 20.09 16.32 -13.00
N ASN A 150 20.31 16.57 -11.70
CA ASN A 150 21.52 16.21 -10.95
C ASN A 150 21.48 14.76 -10.42
N ASP A 151 20.58 13.90 -10.96
CA ASP A 151 20.34 12.53 -10.53
C ASP A 151 19.81 12.36 -9.09
N ALA A 152 19.56 13.44 -8.36
CA ALA A 152 18.91 13.35 -7.07
C ALA A 152 17.45 12.86 -7.22
N VAL A 153 17.09 11.89 -6.41
CA VAL A 153 15.75 11.27 -6.43
C VAL A 153 15.10 11.41 -5.07
N SER A 154 13.86 11.90 -5.07
CA SER A 154 12.99 11.88 -3.89
C SER A 154 11.77 11.04 -4.16
N SER A 155 11.28 10.36 -3.15
CA SER A 155 10.04 9.60 -3.28
C SER A 155 9.18 9.66 -2.03
N VAL A 156 7.88 9.52 -2.22
CA VAL A 156 6.90 9.36 -1.15
C VAL A 156 5.97 8.19 -1.49
N ARG A 157 5.80 7.29 -0.52
CA ARG A 157 4.82 6.20 -0.62
C ARG A 157 3.51 6.63 -0.02
N PHE A 158 2.43 6.20 -0.64
CA PHE A 158 1.07 6.45 -0.18
C PHE A 158 0.16 5.29 -0.58
N TRP A 159 -1.03 5.28 -0.02
CA TRP A 159 -2.04 4.29 -0.34
C TRP A 159 -3.27 4.96 -0.93
N ALA A 160 -3.86 4.38 -1.97
CA ALA A 160 -5.15 4.78 -2.50
C ALA A 160 -6.21 3.77 -2.08
N GLY A 161 -7.28 4.27 -1.44
CA GLY A 161 -8.34 3.45 -0.88
C GLY A 161 -8.00 2.90 0.50
N TYR A 162 -8.46 1.70 0.78
CA TYR A 162 -8.25 1.06 2.08
C TYR A 162 -6.88 0.40 2.18
N SER A 163 -6.16 0.68 3.25
CA SER A 163 -4.93 -0.05 3.57
C SER A 163 -5.28 -1.45 4.10
N TRP A 164 -4.71 -2.49 3.48
CA TRP A 164 -4.84 -3.89 3.93
C TRP A 164 -4.24 -4.18 5.30
N GLN A 165 -3.48 -3.25 5.84
CA GLN A 165 -2.83 -3.38 7.15
C GLN A 165 -3.81 -3.24 8.31
N ASP A 166 -5.07 -2.88 8.06
CA ASP A 166 -6.16 -2.90 9.04
C ASP A 166 -6.68 -4.33 9.31
N ASN A 167 -5.80 -5.33 9.31
CA ASN A 167 -6.18 -6.68 9.66
C ASN A 167 -6.40 -6.79 11.17
N SER A 168 -7.66 -6.87 11.54
CA SER A 168 -8.15 -7.08 12.90
C SER A 168 -7.68 -8.38 13.56
N ASP A 169 -6.92 -9.24 12.88
CA ASP A 169 -6.44 -10.53 13.39
C ASP A 169 -4.99 -10.51 13.91
N GLY A 170 -4.36 -9.33 13.93
CA GLY A 170 -3.04 -9.15 14.53
C GLY A 170 -1.87 -9.85 13.83
N SER A 171 -2.09 -10.53 12.70
CA SER A 171 -1.04 -11.32 12.06
C SER A 171 -0.14 -10.52 11.11
N GLY A 172 -0.56 -9.31 10.69
CA GLY A 172 0.22 -8.43 9.80
C GLY A 172 0.73 -9.04 8.48
N ALA A 173 0.56 -10.34 8.32
CA ALA A 173 1.00 -11.10 7.18
C ALA A 173 -0.13 -11.19 6.16
N VAL A 174 0.10 -10.73 4.94
CA VAL A 174 -0.78 -11.06 3.82
C VAL A 174 -0.74 -12.58 3.65
N ARG A 175 -1.88 -13.20 3.87
CA ARG A 175 -2.01 -14.65 3.68
C ARG A 175 -2.36 -14.93 2.23
N PRO A 176 -1.51 -15.69 1.50
CA PRO A 176 -1.79 -16.02 0.10
C PRO A 176 -2.97 -16.95 -0.11
N ASP A 177 -3.56 -17.43 0.96
CA ASP A 177 -4.75 -18.30 1.01
C ASP A 177 -6.02 -17.56 1.45
N ARG A 178 -5.95 -16.27 1.72
CA ARG A 178 -7.10 -15.51 2.26
C ARG A 178 -7.59 -14.46 1.25
N VAL A 179 -8.89 -14.48 0.99
CA VAL A 179 -9.61 -13.38 0.36
C VAL A 179 -10.07 -12.41 1.45
N THR A 180 -9.89 -11.13 1.23
CA THR A 180 -10.37 -10.11 2.17
C THR A 180 -11.62 -9.45 1.61
N LEU A 181 -12.62 -9.27 2.47
CA LEU A 181 -13.88 -8.63 2.17
C LEU A 181 -14.02 -7.36 2.99
N LYS A 182 -14.46 -6.29 2.36
CA LYS A 182 -14.73 -5.03 3.04
C LYS A 182 -16.05 -4.43 2.57
N LEU A 183 -16.82 -3.95 3.53
CA LEU A 183 -18.11 -3.31 3.31
C LEU A 183 -17.96 -1.79 3.44
N ASP A 184 -18.75 -1.04 2.65
CA ASP A 184 -18.79 0.43 2.71
C ASP A 184 -19.48 0.96 3.98
N LYS A 185 -20.32 0.12 4.65
CA LYS A 185 -21.06 0.49 5.86
C LYS A 185 -21.05 -0.64 6.90
N PRO A 186 -21.17 -0.32 8.18
CA PRO A 186 -21.23 -1.32 9.25
C PRO A 186 -22.57 -2.05 9.34
N SER A 187 -23.63 -1.54 8.72
CA SER A 187 -24.97 -2.13 8.72
C SER A 187 -25.80 -1.67 7.52
N TYR A 188 -26.77 -2.50 7.13
CA TYR A 188 -27.65 -2.26 6.00
C TYR A 188 -29.10 -2.56 6.39
N ARG A 189 -30.04 -1.97 5.63
CA ARG A 189 -31.48 -2.23 5.76
C ARG A 189 -32.00 -2.92 4.50
N PRO A 190 -33.10 -3.67 4.57
CA PRO A 190 -33.76 -4.19 3.39
C PRO A 190 -34.05 -3.09 2.37
N GLY A 191 -33.63 -3.31 1.11
CA GLY A 191 -33.71 -2.35 0.02
C GLY A 191 -32.48 -1.47 -0.17
N ASP A 192 -31.52 -1.48 0.73
CA ASP A 192 -30.21 -0.84 0.52
C ASP A 192 -29.39 -1.61 -0.54
N THR A 193 -28.39 -0.93 -1.07
CA THR A 193 -27.33 -1.57 -1.85
C THR A 193 -26.05 -1.62 -1.02
N MET A 194 -25.54 -2.82 -0.80
CA MET A 194 -24.27 -3.09 -0.14
C MET A 194 -23.15 -3.00 -1.18
N LYS A 195 -22.12 -2.20 -0.91
CA LYS A 195 -20.89 -2.21 -1.70
C LYS A 195 -19.88 -3.10 -1.00
N LEU A 196 -19.46 -4.13 -1.71
CA LEU A 196 -18.47 -5.09 -1.25
C LEU A 196 -17.20 -4.95 -2.08
N HIS A 197 -16.10 -4.64 -1.42
CA HIS A 197 -14.76 -4.75 -1.98
C HIS A 197 -14.22 -6.14 -1.72
N VAL A 198 -13.85 -6.85 -2.78
CA VAL A 198 -13.24 -8.18 -2.75
C VAL A 198 -11.81 -8.07 -3.22
N ALA A 199 -10.87 -8.48 -2.40
CA ALA A 199 -9.50 -8.55 -2.85
C ALA A 199 -8.88 -9.89 -2.53
N ALA A 200 -8.19 -10.43 -3.53
CA ALA A 200 -7.49 -11.69 -3.46
C ALA A 200 -5.98 -11.46 -3.57
N PRO A 201 -5.17 -12.37 -3.01
CA PRO A 201 -3.69 -12.29 -3.12
C PRO A 201 -3.17 -12.36 -4.56
N ALA A 202 -3.99 -12.85 -5.49
CA ALA A 202 -3.71 -12.87 -6.92
C ALA A 202 -5.03 -12.83 -7.69
N ALA A 203 -4.99 -12.35 -8.94
CA ALA A 203 -6.14 -12.39 -9.82
C ALA A 203 -6.70 -13.79 -9.96
N GLY A 204 -8.02 -13.91 -10.01
CA GLY A 204 -8.68 -15.20 -10.13
C GLY A 204 -10.19 -15.10 -10.29
N LYS A 205 -10.80 -16.16 -10.76
CA LYS A 205 -12.26 -16.29 -10.87
C LYS A 205 -12.85 -16.96 -9.65
N GLY A 206 -14.08 -16.63 -9.32
CA GLY A 206 -14.73 -17.21 -8.16
C GLY A 206 -16.16 -16.77 -7.98
N TYR A 207 -16.60 -16.75 -6.74
CA TYR A 207 -17.96 -16.43 -6.36
C TYR A 207 -17.98 -15.52 -5.14
N ALA A 208 -18.88 -14.53 -5.14
CA ALA A 208 -19.31 -13.83 -3.94
C ALA A 208 -20.71 -14.35 -3.57
N MET A 209 -20.96 -14.56 -2.28
CA MET A 209 -22.16 -15.24 -1.80
C MET A 209 -22.67 -14.55 -0.52
N VAL A 210 -24.00 -14.51 -0.39
CA VAL A 210 -24.68 -14.27 0.88
C VAL A 210 -25.32 -15.58 1.30
N GLU A 211 -24.91 -16.09 2.43
CA GLU A 211 -25.28 -17.42 2.93
C GLU A 211 -26.02 -17.35 4.26
N SER A 212 -26.86 -18.34 4.52
CA SER A 212 -27.46 -18.60 5.82
C SER A 212 -27.07 -20.00 6.30
N SER A 213 -27.49 -20.37 7.50
CA SER A 213 -27.34 -21.74 8.00
C SER A 213 -28.03 -22.82 7.12
N GLU A 214 -28.93 -22.39 6.25
CA GLU A 214 -29.67 -23.27 5.34
C GLU A 214 -29.09 -23.34 3.91
N GLY A 215 -28.06 -22.50 3.65
CA GLY A 215 -27.37 -22.44 2.36
C GLY A 215 -27.33 -21.04 1.74
N PRO A 216 -26.86 -20.93 0.50
CA PRO A 216 -26.72 -19.65 -0.18
C PRO A 216 -28.08 -19.04 -0.53
N LEU A 217 -28.26 -17.76 -0.19
CA LEU A 217 -29.44 -16.97 -0.53
C LEU A 217 -29.23 -16.15 -1.80
N TRP A 218 -28.00 -15.76 -2.04
CA TRP A 218 -27.57 -15.02 -3.21
C TRP A 218 -26.12 -15.38 -3.55
N TRP A 219 -25.80 -15.41 -4.83
CA TRP A 219 -24.45 -15.62 -5.30
C TRP A 219 -24.23 -14.98 -6.67
N GLN A 220 -23.01 -14.59 -6.94
CA GLN A 220 -22.56 -14.03 -8.21
C GLN A 220 -21.18 -14.56 -8.56
N GLU A 221 -21.00 -14.95 -9.82
CA GLU A 221 -19.65 -15.22 -10.37
C GLU A 221 -18.88 -13.90 -10.46
N ILE A 222 -17.63 -13.93 -10.04
CA ILE A 222 -16.73 -12.77 -10.02
C ILE A 222 -15.40 -13.11 -10.69
N ASP A 223 -14.82 -12.12 -11.39
CA ASP A 223 -13.46 -12.18 -11.90
C ASP A 223 -12.68 -11.07 -11.17
N VAL A 224 -11.88 -11.47 -10.17
CA VAL A 224 -11.18 -10.55 -9.28
C VAL A 224 -9.83 -10.24 -9.90
N PRO A 225 -9.58 -9.01 -10.36
CA PRO A 225 -8.26 -8.58 -10.79
C PRO A 225 -7.29 -8.51 -9.61
N ALA A 226 -6.00 -8.36 -9.91
CA ALA A 226 -4.97 -8.36 -8.88
C ALA A 226 -5.05 -7.17 -7.90
N ASP A 227 -5.77 -6.13 -8.28
CA ASP A 227 -6.02 -4.89 -7.53
C ASP A 227 -7.37 -4.88 -6.80
N GLY A 228 -8.13 -5.98 -6.86
CA GLY A 228 -9.43 -6.10 -6.21
C GLY A 228 -10.62 -5.80 -7.11
N LEU A 229 -11.82 -6.08 -6.63
CA LEU A 229 -13.07 -5.91 -7.33
C LEU A 229 -14.12 -5.31 -6.40
N ASP A 230 -14.81 -4.26 -6.88
CA ASP A 230 -15.98 -3.71 -6.21
C ASP A 230 -17.26 -4.26 -6.83
N ILE A 231 -18.11 -4.81 -5.99
CA ILE A 231 -19.43 -5.31 -6.40
C ILE A 231 -20.53 -4.67 -5.58
N SER A 232 -21.68 -4.47 -6.23
CA SER A 232 -22.87 -3.93 -5.60
C SER A 232 -23.91 -5.03 -5.43
N ILE A 233 -24.30 -5.30 -4.19
CA ILE A 233 -25.24 -6.35 -3.84
C ILE A 233 -26.52 -5.72 -3.31
N PRO A 234 -27.68 -5.87 -3.98
CA PRO A 234 -28.94 -5.39 -3.46
C PRO A 234 -29.36 -6.22 -2.25
N ILE A 235 -29.68 -5.57 -1.14
CA ILE A 235 -30.18 -6.24 0.07
C ILE A 235 -31.66 -6.59 -0.14
N ASP A 236 -31.93 -7.87 -0.27
CA ASP A 236 -33.30 -8.35 -0.45
C ASP A 236 -34.13 -8.15 0.83
N LYS A 237 -35.42 -7.83 0.66
CA LYS A 237 -36.34 -7.61 1.77
C LYS A 237 -36.61 -8.85 2.61
N THR A 238 -36.34 -10.04 2.06
CA THR A 238 -36.46 -11.32 2.76
C THR A 238 -35.24 -11.64 3.62
N TRP A 239 -34.15 -10.87 3.53
CA TRP A 239 -32.94 -11.07 4.33
C TRP A 239 -33.07 -10.41 5.72
N ASN A 240 -34.11 -10.70 6.43
CA ASN A 240 -34.37 -10.19 7.78
C ASN A 240 -33.94 -11.19 8.90
N ARG A 241 -32.87 -11.93 8.61
CA ARG A 241 -32.31 -12.98 9.48
C ARG A 241 -31.05 -12.47 10.18
N HIS A 242 -30.71 -13.08 11.30
CA HIS A 242 -29.49 -12.78 12.06
C HIS A 242 -28.31 -13.71 11.72
N ASP A 243 -28.55 -14.78 10.96
CA ASP A 243 -27.59 -15.82 10.57
C ASP A 243 -27.10 -15.63 9.14
N LEU A 244 -26.91 -14.39 8.70
CA LEU A 244 -26.39 -14.10 7.36
C LEU A 244 -24.89 -13.90 7.39
N TYR A 245 -24.22 -14.57 6.47
CA TYR A 245 -22.77 -14.46 6.27
C TYR A 245 -22.49 -14.02 4.84
N LEU A 246 -21.54 -13.10 4.70
CA LEU A 246 -20.99 -12.72 3.42
C LEU A 246 -19.69 -13.48 3.22
N SER A 247 -19.58 -14.21 2.12
CA SER A 247 -18.39 -15.00 1.79
C SER A 247 -17.94 -14.76 0.36
N ALA A 248 -16.66 -14.99 0.09
CA ALA A 248 -16.14 -15.04 -1.26
C ALA A 248 -15.06 -16.12 -1.37
N LEU A 249 -15.10 -16.82 -2.50
CA LEU A 249 -14.09 -17.79 -2.91
C LEU A 249 -13.47 -17.30 -4.21
N VAL A 250 -12.14 -17.23 -4.26
CA VAL A 250 -11.38 -16.89 -5.46
C VAL A 250 -10.38 -17.99 -5.75
N VAL A 251 -10.51 -18.62 -6.92
CA VAL A 251 -9.63 -19.69 -7.38
C VAL A 251 -8.49 -19.06 -8.17
N ARG A 252 -7.27 -19.30 -7.72
CA ARG A 252 -6.07 -18.85 -8.43
C ARG A 252 -5.79 -19.77 -9.61
N PRO A 253 -5.46 -19.24 -10.80
CA PRO A 253 -4.92 -20.05 -11.88
C PRO A 253 -3.65 -20.76 -11.39
N GLY A 254 -3.54 -22.04 -11.61
CA GLY A 254 -2.34 -22.81 -11.28
C GLY A 254 -1.14 -22.30 -12.11
N ASP A 255 -0.16 -21.72 -11.47
CA ASP A 255 1.13 -21.43 -12.12
C ASP A 255 1.94 -22.74 -12.16
N LYS A 256 1.92 -23.39 -13.31
CA LYS A 256 2.64 -24.65 -13.53
C LYS A 256 4.16 -24.54 -13.32
N SER A 257 4.71 -23.32 -13.39
CA SER A 257 6.14 -23.07 -13.19
C SER A 257 6.53 -23.01 -11.71
N ARG A 258 5.55 -22.86 -10.81
CA ARG A 258 5.74 -22.64 -9.37
C ARG A 258 5.11 -23.69 -8.47
N SER A 259 4.41 -24.68 -9.03
CA SER A 259 3.89 -25.78 -8.23
C SER A 259 5.02 -26.76 -7.93
N ALA A 260 5.75 -26.54 -6.85
CA ALA A 260 6.46 -27.62 -6.21
C ALA A 260 5.41 -28.59 -5.67
N THR A 261 5.09 -29.61 -6.41
CA THR A 261 4.36 -30.76 -5.86
C THR A 261 5.30 -31.42 -4.85
N PRO A 262 4.95 -31.50 -3.57
CA PRO A 262 5.74 -32.31 -2.64
C PRO A 262 5.76 -33.74 -3.18
N LYS A 263 6.95 -34.28 -3.40
CA LYS A 263 7.11 -35.71 -3.65
C LYS A 263 7.03 -36.47 -2.33
#